data_98e394196d16c4750eae3afd4c3fce4f
#
_entry.id   98e394196d16c4750eae3afd4c3fce4f
#
_cell.length_a   1.000
_cell.length_b   1.000
_cell.length_c   1.000
_cell.angle_alpha   90.00
_cell.angle_beta   90.00
_cell.angle_gamma   90.00
#
_symmetry.space_group_name_H-M   'P 1'
#
loop_
_entity.id
_entity.type
_entity.pdbx_description
1 polymer ?
#
loop_
_entity_poly.entity_id
_entity_poly.type
_entity_poly.pdbx_seq_one_letter_code
_entity_poly.pdbx_strand_id
1 'polypeptide(L)'
;MGRAVRAAPRSLVGISGGYDLVHTVGGAVAKGQHNEPVRISAKADYALRAAIMLASAEPGTDLAAEMIARTQGIPHKFLEAILTDLRREGVVASSRGARGGYRLRRPADQVTVADVIRAVDGPLVSVRGERPPDLAYVGAAEPLLPLWIGLRANVRSVLEGVTLADLAAGRLPGPITQLAADPQAWANP
;
A
#
# COMPACT_ATOMS: atom_id res chain seq x y z
N MET A 1 -35.82 51.66 -39.37
CA MET A 1 -35.36 52.63 -38.34
C MET A 1 -35.02 51.85 -37.10
N GLY A 2 -33.78 51.81 -36.70
CA GLY A 2 -33.35 51.06 -35.47
C GLY A 2 -31.84 50.94 -35.47
N ARG A 3 -31.20 51.83 -34.78
CA ARG A 3 -29.76 52.11 -34.68
C ARG A 3 -28.97 50.90 -34.12
N ALA A 4 -27.92 50.54 -34.83
CA ALA A 4 -26.84 49.74 -34.30
C ALA A 4 -26.03 50.55 -33.26
N VAL A 5 -25.81 49.98 -32.08
CA VAL A 5 -24.86 50.48 -31.08
C VAL A 5 -23.62 49.56 -31.11
N ARG A 6 -22.54 50.15 -31.62
CA ARG A 6 -21.19 49.56 -31.51
C ARG A 6 -20.72 49.61 -30.06
N ALA A 7 -20.30 48.49 -29.50
CA ALA A 7 -19.51 48.44 -28.29
C ALA A 7 -18.03 48.27 -28.64
N ALA A 8 -17.21 49.16 -28.07
CA ALA A 8 -15.76 49.19 -28.24
C ALA A 8 -15.04 48.13 -27.38
N PRO A 9 -13.83 47.72 -27.76
CA PRO A 9 -13.07 46.72 -27.00
C PRO A 9 -12.45 47.33 -25.71
N ARG A 10 -12.63 46.66 -24.59
CA ARG A 10 -11.96 47.00 -23.35
C ARG A 10 -10.58 46.36 -23.29
N SER A 11 -9.60 47.23 -23.06
CA SER A 11 -8.20 46.98 -22.86
C SER A 11 -7.92 45.89 -21.76
N LEU A 12 -6.96 45.06 -22.06
CA LEU A 12 -6.23 44.24 -21.12
C LEU A 12 -5.44 45.16 -20.16
N VAL A 13 -5.80 45.11 -18.87
CA VAL A 13 -4.96 45.60 -17.79
C VAL A 13 -4.30 44.41 -17.19
N GLY A 14 -2.96 44.32 -17.28
CA GLY A 14 -2.14 43.33 -16.62
C GLY A 14 -2.21 43.52 -15.11
N ILE A 15 -2.44 42.42 -14.40
CA ILE A 15 -2.23 42.35 -12.95
C ILE A 15 -1.01 41.45 -12.75
N SER A 16 0.13 42.14 -12.67
CA SER A 16 1.32 41.64 -12.00
C SER A 16 1.05 41.76 -10.49
N GLY A 17 0.88 40.65 -9.80
CA GLY A 17 0.70 40.62 -8.37
C GLY A 17 1.41 39.39 -7.80
N GLY A 18 2.64 39.61 -7.34
CA GLY A 18 3.42 38.60 -6.62
C GLY A 18 2.71 38.24 -5.31
N TYR A 19 2.59 36.96 -5.08
CA TYR A 19 2.21 36.42 -3.77
C TYR A 19 3.47 36.10 -2.98
N ASP A 20 4.12 37.14 -2.44
CA ASP A 20 4.99 37.00 -1.29
C ASP A 20 4.12 36.98 -0.03
N LEU A 21 3.88 35.81 0.49
CA LEU A 21 3.41 35.62 1.87
C LEU A 21 4.34 34.62 2.56
N VAL A 22 5.51 35.16 2.93
CA VAL A 22 6.41 34.48 3.87
C VAL A 22 5.79 34.62 5.26
N HIS A 23 5.06 33.59 5.71
CA HIS A 23 4.85 33.37 7.13
C HIS A 23 5.92 32.40 7.63
N THR A 24 6.99 32.98 8.14
CA THR A 24 7.98 32.26 8.97
C THR A 24 7.33 31.91 10.30
N VAL A 25 6.85 30.68 10.42
CA VAL A 25 6.61 30.04 11.71
C VAL A 25 7.66 28.94 11.84
N GLY A 26 8.58 29.12 12.78
CA GLY A 26 9.63 28.18 13.09
C GLY A 26 9.03 26.85 13.57
N GLY A 27 9.21 25.82 12.76
CA GLY A 27 8.91 24.44 13.07
C GLY A 27 9.77 23.58 12.15
N ALA A 28 10.53 22.66 12.72
CA ALA A 28 11.43 21.77 12.01
C ALA A 28 10.77 21.19 10.75
N VAL A 29 11.37 21.45 9.59
CA VAL A 29 10.99 20.85 8.32
C VAL A 29 11.21 19.35 8.45
N ALA A 30 10.12 18.59 8.66
CA ALA A 30 10.12 17.16 8.53
C ALA A 30 10.55 16.82 7.10
N LYS A 31 11.62 16.05 6.97
CA LYS A 31 12.16 15.56 5.69
C LYS A 31 11.04 15.02 4.83
N GLY A 32 10.93 15.55 3.61
CA GLY A 32 10.01 15.32 2.55
C GLY A 32 9.20 14.01 2.61
N GLN A 33 7.93 14.13 2.91
CA GLN A 33 6.95 13.14 2.48
C GLN A 33 6.75 13.36 0.99
N HIS A 34 7.50 12.60 0.19
CA HIS A 34 7.22 12.49 -1.23
C HIS A 34 5.79 11.97 -1.36
N ASN A 35 5.00 12.62 -2.18
CA ASN A 35 3.68 12.16 -2.60
C ASN A 35 3.89 10.89 -3.44
N GLU A 36 4.06 9.75 -2.77
CA GLU A 36 4.27 8.46 -3.43
C GLU A 36 2.93 8.00 -4.00
N PRO A 37 2.90 7.54 -5.26
CA PRO A 37 1.71 6.93 -5.85
C PRO A 37 1.25 5.72 -5.01
N VAL A 38 0.04 5.20 -5.24
CA VAL A 38 -0.40 3.93 -4.64
C VAL A 38 0.61 2.86 -5.02
N ARG A 39 1.49 2.49 -4.10
CA ARG A 39 2.60 1.56 -4.34
C ARG A 39 2.57 0.45 -3.30
N ILE A 40 2.83 -0.75 -3.76
CA ILE A 40 3.26 -1.83 -2.89
C ILE A 40 4.77 -1.64 -2.67
N SER A 41 5.19 -1.49 -1.43
CA SER A 41 6.60 -1.26 -1.12
C SER A 41 7.44 -2.51 -1.40
N ALA A 42 8.73 -2.35 -1.65
CA ALA A 42 9.65 -3.48 -1.73
C ALA A 42 9.66 -4.31 -0.42
N LYS A 43 9.41 -3.66 0.71
CA LYS A 43 9.31 -4.33 2.02
C LYS A 43 8.09 -5.24 2.07
N ALA A 44 6.92 -4.77 1.58
CA ALA A 44 5.70 -5.57 1.50
C ALA A 44 5.85 -6.75 0.51
N ASP A 45 6.46 -6.53 -0.67
CA ASP A 45 6.75 -7.60 -1.63
C ASP A 45 7.63 -8.70 -1.00
N TYR A 46 8.72 -8.31 -0.36
CA TYR A 46 9.60 -9.26 0.32
C TYR A 46 8.92 -9.97 1.49
N ALA A 47 8.08 -9.26 2.24
CA ALA A 47 7.30 -9.85 3.34
C ALA A 47 6.32 -10.90 2.83
N LEU A 48 5.61 -10.63 1.73
CA LEU A 48 4.71 -11.59 1.08
C LEU A 48 5.48 -12.80 0.57
N ARG A 49 6.60 -12.62 -0.13
CA ARG A 49 7.43 -13.72 -0.64
C ARG A 49 7.92 -14.63 0.50
N ALA A 50 8.37 -14.05 1.61
CA ALA A 50 8.76 -14.78 2.80
C ALA A 50 7.58 -15.53 3.42
N ALA A 51 6.42 -14.87 3.58
CA ALA A 51 5.22 -15.45 4.17
C ALA A 51 4.65 -16.60 3.33
N ILE A 52 4.66 -16.48 1.99
CA ILE A 52 4.24 -17.55 1.07
C ILE A 52 5.17 -18.76 1.22
N MET A 53 6.48 -18.54 1.33
CA MET A 53 7.42 -19.65 1.54
C MET A 53 7.17 -20.37 2.87
N LEU A 54 6.85 -19.62 3.95
CA LEU A 54 6.45 -20.20 5.22
C LEU A 54 5.11 -20.95 5.13
N ALA A 55 4.17 -20.45 4.32
CA ALA A 55 2.88 -21.11 4.08
C ALA A 55 3.01 -22.40 3.27
N SER A 56 4.05 -22.50 2.43
CA SER A 56 4.34 -23.70 1.59
C SER A 56 5.14 -24.76 2.33
N ALA A 57 5.63 -24.47 3.53
CA ALA A 57 6.37 -25.44 4.34
C ALA A 57 5.44 -26.47 4.96
N GLU A 58 5.96 -27.68 5.23
CA GLU A 58 5.22 -28.70 5.96
C GLU A 58 4.76 -28.17 7.33
N PRO A 59 3.54 -28.53 7.77
CA PRO A 59 3.00 -28.07 9.05
C PRO A 59 3.97 -28.35 10.21
N GLY A 60 4.25 -27.31 11.01
CA GLY A 60 5.16 -27.40 12.15
C GLY A 60 6.64 -27.28 11.82
N THR A 61 7.01 -27.11 10.56
CA THR A 61 8.39 -26.90 10.14
C THR A 61 8.79 -25.43 10.28
N ASP A 62 9.90 -25.17 10.96
CA ASP A 62 10.52 -23.86 11.02
C ASP A 62 11.52 -23.69 9.87
N LEU A 63 11.47 -22.58 9.14
CA LEU A 63 12.44 -22.24 8.10
C LEU A 63 13.45 -21.23 8.64
N ALA A 64 14.74 -21.50 8.43
CA ALA A 64 15.81 -20.57 8.78
C ALA A 64 15.74 -19.30 7.90
N ALA A 65 16.01 -18.14 8.49
CA ALA A 65 16.01 -16.86 7.76
C ALA A 65 16.98 -16.87 6.56
N GLU A 66 18.16 -17.50 6.73
CA GLU A 66 19.13 -17.65 5.64
C GLU A 66 18.58 -18.43 4.45
N MET A 67 17.80 -19.48 4.69
CA MET A 67 17.15 -20.27 3.66
C MET A 67 16.13 -19.42 2.90
N ILE A 68 15.28 -18.68 3.61
CA ILE A 68 14.27 -17.78 3.02
C ILE A 68 14.97 -16.71 2.19
N ALA A 69 15.98 -16.03 2.76
CA ALA A 69 16.73 -14.97 2.12
C ALA A 69 17.34 -15.44 0.78
N ARG A 70 18.04 -16.58 0.82
CA ARG A 70 18.69 -17.17 -0.36
C ARG A 70 17.69 -17.60 -1.43
N THR A 71 16.62 -18.29 -1.03
CA THR A 71 15.63 -18.82 -1.97
C THR A 71 14.86 -17.70 -2.66
N GLN A 72 14.53 -16.63 -1.91
CA GLN A 72 13.75 -15.52 -2.42
C GLN A 72 14.60 -14.35 -2.97
N GLY A 73 15.93 -14.44 -2.88
CA GLY A 73 16.82 -13.37 -3.32
C GLY A 73 16.64 -12.08 -2.50
N ILE A 74 16.34 -12.20 -1.20
CA ILE A 74 16.12 -11.06 -0.30
C ILE A 74 17.42 -10.78 0.47
N PRO A 75 17.90 -9.53 0.56
CA PRO A 75 19.06 -9.21 1.39
C PRO A 75 18.81 -9.62 2.85
N HIS A 76 19.71 -10.41 3.45
CA HIS A 76 19.50 -11.05 4.75
C HIS A 76 19.11 -10.07 5.86
N LYS A 77 19.85 -8.97 6.01
CA LYS A 77 19.55 -7.93 7.02
C LYS A 77 18.17 -7.30 6.84
N PHE A 78 17.73 -7.19 5.58
CA PHE A 78 16.42 -6.63 5.28
C PHE A 78 15.31 -7.62 5.65
N LEU A 79 15.52 -8.91 5.37
CA LEU A 79 14.60 -9.97 5.77
C LEU A 79 14.48 -10.08 7.29
N GLU A 80 15.57 -9.95 8.06
CA GLU A 80 15.52 -9.97 9.53
C GLU A 80 14.61 -8.88 10.10
N ALA A 81 14.68 -7.66 9.55
CA ALA A 81 13.80 -6.56 9.92
C ALA A 81 12.32 -6.89 9.59
N ILE A 82 12.06 -7.44 8.41
CA ILE A 82 10.72 -7.87 7.98
C ILE A 82 10.16 -8.95 8.92
N LEU A 83 10.95 -10.00 9.20
CA LEU A 83 10.53 -11.09 10.09
C LEU A 83 10.29 -10.60 11.52
N THR A 84 11.03 -9.58 11.96
CA THR A 84 10.81 -8.93 13.26
C THR A 84 9.46 -8.21 13.29
N ASP A 85 9.12 -7.46 12.23
CA ASP A 85 7.82 -6.78 12.13
C ASP A 85 6.67 -7.80 12.05
N LEU A 86 6.78 -8.81 11.19
CA LEU A 86 5.79 -9.88 11.06
C LEU A 86 5.56 -10.62 12.38
N ARG A 87 6.63 -10.83 13.18
CA ARG A 87 6.52 -11.45 14.50
C ARG A 87 5.86 -10.54 15.51
N ARG A 88 6.18 -9.25 15.53
CA ARG A 88 5.56 -8.25 16.41
C ARG A 88 4.05 -8.18 16.17
N GLU A 89 3.63 -8.21 14.90
CA GLU A 89 2.23 -8.16 14.50
C GLU A 89 1.53 -9.54 14.52
N GLY A 90 2.23 -10.60 14.99
CA GLY A 90 1.63 -11.92 15.19
C GLY A 90 1.31 -12.70 13.91
N VAL A 91 1.92 -12.35 12.79
CA VAL A 91 1.82 -13.11 11.53
C VAL A 91 2.71 -14.35 11.58
N VAL A 92 3.93 -14.19 12.10
CA VAL A 92 4.88 -15.31 12.25
C VAL A 92 5.25 -15.55 13.71
N ALA A 93 5.70 -16.76 14.01
CA ALA A 93 6.36 -17.16 15.25
C ALA A 93 7.80 -17.56 14.94
N SER A 94 8.69 -17.44 15.94
CA SER A 94 10.07 -17.89 15.82
C SER A 94 10.42 -18.87 16.95
N SER A 95 11.27 -19.86 16.65
CA SER A 95 11.88 -20.76 17.63
C SER A 95 13.39 -20.55 17.68
N ARG A 96 14.00 -20.86 18.84
CA ARG A 96 15.44 -20.77 19.07
C ARG A 96 16.11 -22.15 18.94
N GLY A 97 17.43 -22.14 18.75
CA GLY A 97 18.28 -23.34 18.74
C GLY A 97 18.76 -23.71 17.34
N ALA A 98 19.50 -24.82 17.25
CA ALA A 98 20.14 -25.26 16.00
C ALA A 98 19.15 -25.58 14.87
N ARG A 99 17.92 -25.93 15.20
CA ARG A 99 16.79 -26.12 14.27
C ARG A 99 15.76 -24.99 14.38
N GLY A 100 16.15 -23.86 14.95
CA GLY A 100 15.29 -22.70 15.07
C GLY A 100 15.03 -22.02 13.72
N GLY A 101 13.98 -21.23 13.69
CA GLY A 101 13.57 -20.53 12.49
C GLY A 101 12.24 -19.82 12.67
N TYR A 102 11.54 -19.67 11.57
CA TYR A 102 10.26 -18.99 11.50
C TYR A 102 9.18 -19.89 10.90
N ARG A 103 7.96 -19.77 11.39
CA ARG A 103 6.75 -20.38 10.83
C ARG A 103 5.58 -19.42 10.94
N LEU A 104 4.50 -19.68 10.22
CA LEU A 104 3.26 -18.94 10.43
C LEU A 104 2.72 -19.20 11.85
N ARG A 105 2.17 -18.16 12.49
CA ARG A 105 1.56 -18.26 13.80
C ARG A 105 0.12 -18.81 13.75
N ARG A 106 -0.56 -18.58 12.63
CA ARG A 106 -1.91 -19.05 12.33
C ARG A 106 -1.89 -19.91 11.06
N PRO A 107 -2.89 -20.77 10.82
CA PRO A 107 -3.04 -21.47 9.55
C PRO A 107 -3.00 -20.52 8.36
N ALA A 108 -2.41 -20.94 7.24
CA ALA A 108 -2.19 -20.10 6.07
C ALA A 108 -3.50 -19.58 5.43
N ASP A 109 -4.59 -20.31 5.59
CA ASP A 109 -5.94 -19.91 5.16
C ASP A 109 -6.58 -18.82 6.03
N GLN A 110 -6.00 -18.55 7.20
CA GLN A 110 -6.41 -17.49 8.13
C GLN A 110 -5.49 -16.25 8.10
N VAL A 111 -4.52 -16.23 7.21
CA VAL A 111 -3.61 -15.10 7.02
C VAL A 111 -3.80 -14.55 5.63
N THR A 112 -4.24 -13.30 5.52
CA THR A 112 -4.49 -12.64 4.25
C THR A 112 -3.25 -11.88 3.76
N VAL A 113 -3.22 -11.56 2.48
CA VAL A 113 -2.23 -10.63 1.90
C VAL A 113 -2.28 -9.27 2.62
N ALA A 114 -3.48 -8.81 2.98
CA ALA A 114 -3.66 -7.58 3.74
C ALA A 114 -3.01 -7.62 5.13
N ASP A 115 -3.07 -8.75 5.84
CA ASP A 115 -2.44 -8.90 7.16
C ASP A 115 -0.93 -8.73 7.06
N VAL A 116 -0.30 -9.34 6.05
CA VAL A 116 1.15 -9.24 5.83
C VAL A 116 1.57 -7.81 5.50
N ILE A 117 0.84 -7.13 4.59
CA ILE A 117 1.16 -5.75 4.22
C ILE A 117 1.00 -4.82 5.42
N ARG A 118 -0.10 -4.94 6.18
CA ARG A 118 -0.33 -4.14 7.39
C ARG A 118 0.77 -4.30 8.43
N ALA A 119 1.29 -5.50 8.56
CA ALA A 119 2.34 -5.80 9.52
C ALA A 119 3.65 -5.07 9.24
N VAL A 120 3.96 -4.76 7.98
CA VAL A 120 5.25 -4.16 7.59
C VAL A 120 5.16 -2.71 7.17
N ASP A 121 4.04 -2.28 6.56
CA ASP A 121 3.84 -0.94 6.00
C ASP A 121 2.74 -0.15 6.71
N GLY A 122 1.90 -0.81 7.53
CA GLY A 122 0.76 -0.16 8.17
C GLY A 122 -0.49 -0.12 7.27
N PRO A 123 -1.27 0.97 7.27
CA PRO A 123 -2.54 1.03 6.56
C PRO A 123 -2.40 0.79 5.06
N LEU A 124 -3.28 -0.03 4.46
CA LEU A 124 -3.28 -0.36 3.03
C LEU A 124 -3.49 0.86 2.11
N VAL A 125 -4.21 1.86 2.59
CA VAL A 125 -4.45 3.13 1.88
C VAL A 125 -4.35 4.26 2.88
N SER A 126 -3.52 5.24 2.57
CA SER A 126 -3.43 6.50 3.29
C SER A 126 -3.38 7.68 2.31
N VAL A 127 -3.87 8.82 2.75
CA VAL A 127 -3.82 10.09 2.02
C VAL A 127 -3.12 11.09 2.93
N ARG A 128 -1.98 11.60 2.54
CA ARG A 128 -1.14 12.50 3.37
C ARG A 128 -0.76 11.89 4.73
N GLY A 129 -0.61 10.55 4.78
CA GLY A 129 -0.29 9.81 6.01
C GLY A 129 -1.49 9.50 6.90
N GLU A 130 -2.69 10.00 6.60
CA GLU A 130 -3.92 9.77 7.35
C GLU A 130 -4.77 8.68 6.68
N ARG A 131 -5.57 7.96 7.48
CA ARG A 131 -6.53 7.00 6.93
C ARG A 131 -7.72 7.73 6.31
N PRO A 132 -8.26 7.31 5.16
CA PRO A 132 -9.41 7.96 4.54
C PRO A 132 -10.59 8.30 5.46
N PRO A 133 -11.01 7.44 6.42
CA PRO A 133 -12.10 7.79 7.35
C PRO A 133 -11.79 8.93 8.32
N ASP A 134 -10.52 9.26 8.51
CA ASP A 134 -10.07 10.32 9.44
C ASP A 134 -9.91 11.68 8.74
N LEU A 135 -10.15 11.72 7.41
CA LEU A 135 -10.04 12.93 6.58
C LEU A 135 -11.32 13.75 6.60
N ALA A 136 -11.17 15.07 6.51
CA ALA A 136 -12.27 16.01 6.30
C ALA A 136 -11.96 16.94 5.12
N TYR A 137 -12.99 17.25 4.33
CA TYR A 137 -12.94 18.17 3.21
C TYR A 137 -14.13 19.14 3.28
N VAL A 138 -13.97 20.32 2.71
CA VAL A 138 -15.00 21.36 2.71
C VAL A 138 -15.26 21.88 1.28
N GLY A 139 -16.47 22.30 1.02
CA GLY A 139 -16.85 22.95 -0.23
C GLY A 139 -16.65 22.05 -1.43
N ALA A 140 -16.06 22.57 -2.49
CA ALA A 140 -15.86 21.84 -3.76
C ALA A 140 -15.01 20.55 -3.63
N ALA A 141 -14.27 20.38 -2.52
CA ALA A 141 -13.44 19.21 -2.27
C ALA A 141 -14.16 18.07 -1.54
N GLU A 142 -15.37 18.28 -1.02
CA GLU A 142 -16.13 17.26 -0.27
C GLU A 142 -16.25 15.91 -0.99
N PRO A 143 -16.40 15.82 -2.34
CA PRO A 143 -16.46 14.55 -3.06
C PRO A 143 -15.18 13.69 -2.98
N LEU A 144 -14.05 14.24 -2.52
CA LEU A 144 -12.82 13.47 -2.34
C LEU A 144 -12.95 12.43 -1.22
N LEU A 145 -13.71 12.71 -0.17
CA LEU A 145 -13.86 11.74 0.93
C LEU A 145 -14.51 10.42 0.47
N PRO A 146 -15.71 10.40 -0.13
CA PRO A 146 -16.30 9.17 -0.64
C PRO A 146 -15.43 8.49 -1.72
N LEU A 147 -14.68 9.25 -2.56
CA LEU A 147 -13.74 8.69 -3.51
C LEU A 147 -12.64 7.87 -2.80
N TRP A 148 -12.02 8.44 -1.76
CA TRP A 148 -10.96 7.72 -1.01
C TRP A 148 -11.51 6.54 -0.21
N ILE A 149 -12.73 6.64 0.31
CA ILE A 149 -13.41 5.51 0.97
C ILE A 149 -13.67 4.39 -0.04
N GLY A 150 -14.15 4.71 -1.25
CA GLY A 150 -14.37 3.74 -2.32
C GLY A 150 -13.07 3.05 -2.76
N LEU A 151 -11.99 3.82 -3.00
CA LEU A 151 -10.68 3.27 -3.33
C LEU A 151 -10.19 2.32 -2.23
N ARG A 152 -10.27 2.74 -0.95
CA ARG A 152 -9.87 1.90 0.18
C ARG A 152 -10.69 0.60 0.24
N ALA A 153 -11.99 0.66 -0.01
CA ALA A 153 -12.86 -0.51 -0.02
C ALA A 153 -12.43 -1.51 -1.11
N ASN A 154 -12.13 -1.04 -2.32
CA ASN A 154 -11.65 -1.88 -3.42
C ASN A 154 -10.29 -2.53 -3.11
N VAL A 155 -9.31 -1.75 -2.62
CA VAL A 155 -8.00 -2.29 -2.24
C VAL A 155 -8.16 -3.35 -1.14
N ARG A 156 -9.00 -3.10 -0.15
CA ARG A 156 -9.29 -4.08 0.91
C ARG A 156 -9.93 -5.35 0.36
N SER A 157 -10.94 -5.23 -0.51
CA SER A 157 -11.62 -6.41 -1.05
C SER A 157 -10.68 -7.34 -1.80
N VAL A 158 -9.71 -6.79 -2.53
CA VAL A 158 -8.68 -7.57 -3.21
C VAL A 158 -7.70 -8.21 -2.21
N LEU A 159 -7.11 -7.43 -1.32
CA LEU A 159 -6.01 -7.90 -0.47
C LEU A 159 -6.48 -8.72 0.75
N GLU A 160 -7.70 -8.49 1.23
CA GLU A 160 -8.33 -9.30 2.29
C GLU A 160 -8.99 -10.58 1.72
N GLY A 161 -9.31 -10.59 0.42
CA GLY A 161 -9.90 -11.73 -0.27
C GLY A 161 -8.91 -12.81 -0.70
N VAL A 162 -7.60 -12.60 -0.53
CA VAL A 162 -6.55 -13.57 -0.91
C VAL A 162 -5.79 -14.01 0.33
N THR A 163 -5.74 -15.31 0.57
CA THR A 163 -5.01 -15.91 1.69
C THR A 163 -3.60 -16.36 1.28
N LEU A 164 -2.74 -16.58 2.26
CA LEU A 164 -1.43 -17.19 2.01
C LEU A 164 -1.57 -18.64 1.52
N ALA A 165 -2.63 -19.35 1.92
CA ALA A 165 -2.92 -20.69 1.41
C ALA A 165 -3.24 -20.68 -0.09
N ASP A 166 -4.00 -19.69 -0.56
CA ASP A 166 -4.29 -19.51 -1.99
C ASP A 166 -3.00 -19.31 -2.79
N LEU A 167 -2.15 -18.39 -2.32
CA LEU A 167 -0.87 -18.10 -2.98
C LEU A 167 0.11 -19.28 -2.95
N ALA A 168 0.22 -19.97 -1.82
CA ALA A 168 1.06 -21.17 -1.68
C ALA A 168 0.59 -22.31 -2.59
N ALA A 169 -0.73 -22.41 -2.84
CA ALA A 169 -1.30 -23.40 -3.76
C ALA A 169 -1.27 -22.94 -5.23
N GLY A 170 -0.74 -21.76 -5.54
CA GLY A 170 -0.75 -21.18 -6.90
C GLY A 170 -2.14 -20.88 -7.44
N ARG A 171 -3.12 -20.64 -6.58
CA ARG A 171 -4.51 -20.36 -6.97
C ARG A 171 -4.91 -18.97 -6.48
N LEU A 172 -5.64 -18.25 -7.31
CA LEU A 172 -6.25 -16.98 -6.93
C LEU A 172 -7.78 -17.11 -6.93
N PRO A 173 -8.49 -16.43 -6.02
CA PRO A 173 -9.93 -16.37 -6.05
C PRO A 173 -10.46 -15.87 -7.40
N GLY A 174 -11.63 -16.41 -7.85
CA GLY A 174 -12.19 -16.12 -9.15
C GLY A 174 -12.29 -14.64 -9.53
N PRO A 175 -12.75 -13.73 -8.63
CA PRO A 175 -12.78 -12.29 -8.93
C PRO A 175 -11.40 -11.70 -9.26
N ILE A 176 -10.33 -12.15 -8.58
CA ILE A 176 -8.97 -11.67 -8.84
C ILE A 176 -8.44 -12.23 -10.16
N THR A 177 -8.72 -13.52 -10.42
CA THR A 177 -8.36 -14.16 -11.70
C THR A 177 -9.03 -13.45 -12.89
N GLN A 178 -10.30 -13.08 -12.75
CA GLN A 178 -11.03 -12.34 -13.79
C GLN A 178 -10.43 -10.96 -14.04
N LEU A 179 -10.11 -10.20 -12.99
CA LEU A 179 -9.42 -8.90 -13.13
C LEU A 179 -8.06 -9.04 -13.82
N ALA A 180 -7.30 -10.06 -13.46
CA ALA A 180 -5.98 -10.31 -14.05
C ALA A 180 -6.05 -10.87 -15.49
N ALA A 181 -7.19 -11.41 -15.91
CA ALA A 181 -7.41 -11.88 -17.28
C ALA A 181 -7.78 -10.76 -18.26
N ASP A 182 -8.13 -9.57 -17.78
CA ASP A 182 -8.40 -8.42 -18.64
C ASP A 182 -7.09 -7.93 -19.28
N PRO A 183 -6.97 -7.92 -20.63
CA PRO A 183 -5.78 -7.40 -21.30
C PRO A 183 -5.48 -5.94 -20.96
N GLN A 184 -6.49 -5.12 -20.65
CA GLN A 184 -6.29 -3.72 -20.27
C GLN A 184 -5.61 -3.59 -18.90
N ALA A 185 -5.75 -4.58 -18.01
CA ALA A 185 -5.04 -4.58 -16.73
C ALA A 185 -3.50 -4.68 -16.87
N TRP A 186 -3.01 -5.14 -18.02
CA TRP A 186 -1.59 -5.28 -18.34
C TRP A 186 -1.06 -4.15 -19.22
N ALA A 187 -1.94 -3.35 -19.80
CA ALA A 187 -1.54 -2.21 -20.62
C ALA A 187 -1.06 -1.06 -19.72
N ASN A 188 0.07 -0.44 -20.09
CA ASN A 188 0.42 0.87 -19.56
C ASN A 188 -0.41 1.92 -20.29
N PRO A 189 -1.12 2.82 -19.57
CA PRO A 189 -1.84 3.91 -20.19
C PRO A 189 -0.92 4.92 -20.86
#